data_3d5d27da78738377891356850e49fb8c
#
_entry.id   3d5d27da78738377891356850e49fb8c
#
_cell.length_a   1.000
_cell.length_b   1.000
_cell.length_c   1.000
_cell.angle_alpha   90.00
_cell.angle_beta   90.00
_cell.angle_gamma   90.00
#
_symmetry.space_group_name_H-M   'P 1'
#
loop_
_entity.id
_entity.type
_entity.pdbx_description
1 polymer ?
#
loop_
_entity_poly.entity_id
_entity_poly.type
_entity_poly.pdbx_seq_one_letter_code
_entity_poly.pdbx_strand_id
1 'polypeptide(L)'
;MQSKHNQSCGLGDIAVSEFKLQLDAAAAEERYSVFWCNVGDAGKHAVANFMADVCQTGKVVALTQLADNRVFLMVKAGVQTGDLNASLYQEQLVPIKTHWDELDDCVALRLLFNSCSQFEGIEDEVPNDTGHLYVISAKGARRDAVESDGRGPAKIETVEIVIDEDCTFDLKIRTFTKRRVLIGRAQGDEKELEKIKSQVGYRLSPVATMVLAHEQKDEYILRRAKGDKPSKRRDLTFSAQADKVAYTKKGILYRELQILERRYSEFARVTLMEYPRKSFYEVLKGDEYMRVVAERMAGQRIVVSFARNGLAEVARRLADRLSDSSWGVRASYGGRTVESRALNLVVVPNEVAEDDGYALHVGVVEQHVTPDVCEPLFKVAPKQKDRNVQEAILGAMLKELLVKQDVADGRVRAFDLGSFGVESVTACGVVNVPRKEKDKVELDERLAMLTIGVDGAMDYASHPIEDGPVDEMELELLTAEGKLDKDAYISDVQASERSMLARVRDTGLTTFSNNFVTLVRDYQLTGKAGRKKEFFESFNSSYYGIGTFERAGTTCYFVGVNNGTKEDVATAIHVRSIEMLDGEDLSELLVQLVNVGLSRYGAPSRWPIPVKYLNECAAREGAVGDGGGGK
;
A
#
# COMPACT_ATOMS: atom_id res chain seq x y z
N MET A 1 -20.08 2.75 -25.37
CA MET A 1 -20.21 1.32 -25.00
C MET A 1 -20.88 1.25 -23.64
N GLN A 2 -22.14 0.85 -23.59
CA GLN A 2 -22.87 0.72 -22.34
C GLN A 2 -22.26 -0.45 -21.56
N SER A 3 -21.76 -0.17 -20.36
CA SER A 3 -21.38 -1.21 -19.41
C SER A 3 -22.63 -2.03 -19.12
N LYS A 4 -22.60 -3.34 -19.36
CA LYS A 4 -23.68 -4.22 -18.92
C LYS A 4 -23.71 -4.17 -17.40
N HIS A 5 -24.71 -3.51 -16.88
CA HIS A 5 -25.07 -3.58 -15.48
C HIS A 5 -25.48 -5.02 -15.19
N ASN A 6 -24.60 -5.81 -14.57
CA ASN A 6 -24.95 -7.17 -14.17
C ASN A 6 -25.87 -7.09 -12.96
N GLN A 7 -27.15 -7.31 -13.20
CA GLN A 7 -28.14 -7.51 -12.17
C GLN A 7 -27.76 -8.66 -11.24
N SER A 8 -27.70 -8.33 -9.95
CA SER A 8 -28.01 -9.17 -8.80
C SER A 8 -27.68 -10.67 -8.84
N CYS A 9 -26.42 -11.04 -8.92
CA CYS A 9 -25.96 -12.11 -8.04
C CYS A 9 -25.83 -11.49 -6.65
N GLY A 10 -26.42 -12.07 -5.61
CA GLY A 10 -26.44 -11.54 -4.25
C GLY A 10 -25.05 -11.05 -3.85
N LEU A 11 -24.85 -9.74 -3.93
CA LEU A 11 -23.58 -9.09 -3.65
C LEU A 11 -23.44 -9.16 -2.13
N GLY A 12 -22.62 -10.11 -1.63
CA GLY A 12 -22.36 -10.20 -0.20
C GLY A 12 -21.59 -8.97 0.31
N ASP A 13 -21.60 -8.79 1.61
CA ASP A 13 -20.88 -7.70 2.27
C ASP A 13 -19.37 -7.80 2.02
N ILE A 14 -18.69 -6.68 2.06
CA ILE A 14 -17.25 -6.55 1.89
C ILE A 14 -16.62 -6.25 3.24
N ALA A 15 -15.78 -7.14 3.73
CA ALA A 15 -14.94 -6.88 4.88
C ALA A 15 -13.72 -6.04 4.47
N VAL A 16 -13.36 -5.08 5.30
CA VAL A 16 -12.21 -4.19 5.08
C VAL A 16 -11.25 -4.19 6.26
N SER A 17 -10.07 -3.59 6.10
CA SER A 17 -9.07 -3.43 7.16
C SER A 17 -9.45 -2.33 8.15
N GLU A 18 -10.60 -2.48 8.76
CA GLU A 18 -11.14 -1.64 9.81
C GLU A 18 -11.76 -2.54 10.88
N PHE A 19 -11.51 -2.26 12.16
CA PHE A 19 -12.08 -3.02 13.25
C PHE A 19 -13.40 -2.40 13.72
N LYS A 20 -14.33 -3.27 14.07
CA LYS A 20 -15.52 -2.94 14.82
C LYS A 20 -15.36 -3.48 16.23
N LEU A 21 -15.38 -2.57 17.20
CA LEU A 21 -15.38 -2.90 18.62
C LEU A 21 -16.80 -2.84 19.17
N GLN A 22 -17.18 -3.85 19.92
CA GLN A 22 -18.35 -3.85 20.79
C GLN A 22 -17.82 -4.04 22.20
N LEU A 23 -17.96 -3.04 23.05
CA LEU A 23 -17.39 -2.99 24.40
C LEU A 23 -18.50 -2.80 25.43
N ASP A 24 -18.56 -3.67 26.44
CA ASP A 24 -19.29 -3.44 27.68
C ASP A 24 -18.30 -2.84 28.69
N ALA A 25 -18.30 -1.52 28.80
CA ALA A 25 -17.38 -0.79 29.64
C ALA A 25 -17.51 -1.15 31.13
N ALA A 26 -18.73 -1.39 31.62
CA ALA A 26 -18.97 -1.77 33.01
C ALA A 26 -18.36 -3.15 33.33
N ALA A 27 -18.59 -4.13 32.48
CA ALA A 27 -17.99 -5.45 32.63
C ALA A 27 -16.46 -5.42 32.46
N ALA A 28 -15.93 -4.54 31.59
CA ALA A 28 -14.50 -4.34 31.46
C ALA A 28 -13.87 -3.76 32.74
N GLU A 29 -14.52 -2.80 33.39
CA GLU A 29 -14.04 -2.18 34.64
C GLU A 29 -14.01 -3.14 35.84
N GLU A 30 -14.88 -4.15 35.85
CA GLU A 30 -14.83 -5.22 36.86
C GLU A 30 -13.51 -6.02 36.79
N ARG A 31 -12.88 -6.10 35.65
CA ARG A 31 -11.67 -6.91 35.42
C ARG A 31 -10.40 -6.07 35.25
N TYR A 32 -10.50 -4.91 34.63
CA TYR A 32 -9.36 -4.07 34.27
C TYR A 32 -9.65 -2.60 34.52
N SER A 33 -8.65 -1.90 35.04
CA SER A 33 -8.63 -0.44 35.12
C SER A 33 -7.70 0.11 34.04
N VAL A 34 -7.99 1.29 33.52
CA VAL A 34 -7.13 1.99 32.58
C VAL A 34 -6.58 3.25 33.23
N PHE A 35 -5.29 3.50 32.98
CA PHE A 35 -4.60 4.71 33.37
C PHE A 35 -3.91 5.30 32.16
N TRP A 36 -3.71 6.61 32.17
CA TRP A 36 -2.89 7.25 31.16
C TRP A 36 -1.95 8.28 31.80
N CYS A 37 -0.86 8.59 31.13
CA CYS A 37 0.05 9.67 31.49
C CYS A 37 0.59 10.32 30.21
N ASN A 38 0.88 11.61 30.31
CA ASN A 38 1.54 12.35 29.25
C ASN A 38 3.06 12.33 29.50
N VAL A 39 3.81 11.75 28.58
CA VAL A 39 5.28 11.68 28.70
C VAL A 39 5.98 12.94 28.14
N GLY A 40 5.22 13.91 27.65
CA GLY A 40 5.71 15.21 27.20
C GLY A 40 6.78 15.10 26.11
N ASP A 41 7.74 16.01 26.12
CA ASP A 41 8.88 16.04 25.21
C ASP A 41 10.02 15.08 25.62
N ALA A 42 9.71 14.09 26.45
CA ALA A 42 10.68 13.07 26.82
C ALA A 42 11.20 12.37 25.57
N GLY A 43 12.51 12.28 25.41
CA GLY A 43 13.11 11.59 24.27
C GLY A 43 12.69 10.12 24.19
N LYS A 44 12.73 9.52 23.01
CA LYS A 44 12.31 8.13 22.73
C LYS A 44 12.85 7.10 23.73
N HIS A 45 14.06 7.28 24.22
CA HIS A 45 14.66 6.40 25.23
C HIS A 45 14.00 6.55 26.61
N ALA A 46 13.63 7.76 27.00
CA ALA A 46 12.96 8.00 28.26
C ALA A 46 11.58 7.36 28.29
N VAL A 47 10.82 7.50 27.19
CA VAL A 47 9.51 6.85 27.03
C VAL A 47 9.65 5.33 27.06
N ALA A 48 10.62 4.76 26.32
CA ALA A 48 10.87 3.33 26.30
C ALA A 48 11.27 2.80 27.70
N ASN A 49 12.11 3.52 28.43
CA ASN A 49 12.48 3.16 29.81
C ASN A 49 11.27 3.22 30.75
N PHE A 50 10.46 4.27 30.65
CA PHE A 50 9.22 4.38 31.44
C PHE A 50 8.30 3.18 31.18
N MET A 51 8.03 2.85 29.92
CA MET A 51 7.17 1.71 29.57
C MET A 51 7.72 0.39 30.12
N ALA A 52 9.01 0.17 30.00
CA ALA A 52 9.66 -1.03 30.51
C ALA A 52 9.61 -1.10 32.06
N ASP A 53 9.87 -0.01 32.76
CA ASP A 53 9.84 0.05 34.23
C ASP A 53 8.46 -0.20 34.79
N VAL A 54 7.42 0.40 34.17
CA VAL A 54 6.03 0.18 34.59
C VAL A 54 5.63 -1.29 34.38
N CYS A 55 6.05 -1.92 33.30
CA CYS A 55 5.80 -3.34 33.06
C CYS A 55 6.52 -4.25 34.07
N GLN A 56 7.70 -3.86 34.57
CA GLN A 56 8.42 -4.62 35.60
C GLN A 56 7.69 -4.67 36.94
N THR A 57 6.75 -3.77 37.21
CA THR A 57 5.90 -3.85 38.41
C THR A 57 5.04 -5.11 38.45
N GLY A 58 4.87 -5.79 37.31
CA GLY A 58 4.01 -6.97 37.16
C GLY A 58 2.50 -6.66 37.28
N LYS A 59 2.13 -5.38 37.33
CA LYS A 59 0.73 -4.93 37.45
C LYS A 59 0.08 -4.60 36.11
N VAL A 60 0.90 -4.23 35.11
CA VAL A 60 0.45 -3.84 33.77
C VAL A 60 0.15 -5.08 32.95
N VAL A 61 -1.01 -5.10 32.33
CA VAL A 61 -1.48 -6.15 31.40
C VAL A 61 -1.14 -5.78 29.94
N ALA A 62 -1.36 -4.51 29.61
CA ALA A 62 -1.01 -3.96 28.29
C ALA A 62 -0.72 -2.48 28.41
N LEU A 63 0.01 -1.97 27.43
CA LEU A 63 0.18 -0.54 27.24
C LEU A 63 0.20 -0.18 25.76
N THR A 64 -0.09 1.08 25.46
CA THR A 64 0.04 1.65 24.12
C THR A 64 0.47 3.11 24.21
N GLN A 65 1.26 3.57 23.23
CA GLN A 65 1.64 4.97 23.09
C GLN A 65 0.92 5.58 21.89
N LEU A 66 0.38 6.78 22.05
CA LEU A 66 -0.19 7.59 20.97
C LEU A 66 0.83 8.58 20.42
N ALA A 67 0.51 9.15 19.25
CA ALA A 67 1.37 10.12 18.58
C ALA A 67 1.55 11.43 19.38
N ASP A 68 0.57 11.79 20.23
CA ASP A 68 0.57 12.97 21.10
C ASP A 68 1.32 12.79 22.42
N ASN A 69 2.16 11.76 22.51
CA ASN A 69 2.95 11.41 23.69
C ASN A 69 2.15 10.94 24.91
N ARG A 70 0.87 10.58 24.75
CA ARG A 70 0.12 9.88 25.79
C ARG A 70 0.45 8.39 25.79
N VAL A 71 0.69 7.83 26.96
CA VAL A 71 0.83 6.39 27.18
C VAL A 71 -0.35 5.91 27.99
N PHE A 72 -1.08 4.94 27.48
CA PHE A 72 -2.18 4.27 28.15
C PHE A 72 -1.75 2.92 28.71
N LEU A 73 -2.22 2.59 29.91
CA LEU A 73 -1.88 1.39 30.67
C LEU A 73 -3.17 0.66 31.05
N MET A 74 -3.29 -0.59 30.65
CA MET A 74 -4.34 -1.49 31.12
C MET A 74 -3.78 -2.35 32.25
N VAL A 75 -4.44 -2.36 33.40
CA VAL A 75 -4.02 -3.09 34.59
C VAL A 75 -5.18 -3.91 35.15
N LYS A 76 -4.90 -4.92 35.99
CA LYS A 76 -5.96 -5.68 36.67
C LYS A 76 -6.76 -4.77 37.62
N ALA A 77 -8.05 -5.04 37.77
CA ALA A 77 -8.90 -4.30 38.68
C ALA A 77 -8.31 -4.27 40.11
N GLY A 78 -8.48 -3.15 40.81
CA GLY A 78 -7.97 -2.95 42.16
C GLY A 78 -6.54 -2.39 42.26
N VAL A 79 -5.79 -2.31 41.16
CA VAL A 79 -4.48 -1.63 41.13
C VAL A 79 -4.69 -0.12 41.31
N GLN A 80 -3.90 0.49 42.21
CA GLN A 80 -3.93 1.91 42.49
C GLN A 80 -2.79 2.64 41.78
N THR A 81 -2.92 3.96 41.60
CA THR A 81 -1.87 4.81 41.01
C THR A 81 -0.51 4.62 41.68
N GLY A 82 -0.48 4.50 43.01
CA GLY A 82 0.74 4.28 43.78
C GLY A 82 1.46 2.95 43.47
N ASP A 83 0.72 1.95 43.00
CA ASP A 83 1.30 0.65 42.59
C ASP A 83 2.06 0.72 41.27
N LEU A 84 1.83 1.77 40.46
CA LEU A 84 2.39 2.01 39.14
C LEU A 84 3.59 2.97 39.17
N ASN A 85 3.98 3.46 40.36
CA ASN A 85 5.12 4.36 40.52
C ASN A 85 6.42 3.63 40.15
N ALA A 86 6.87 3.84 38.93
CA ALA A 86 8.20 3.44 38.50
C ALA A 86 9.24 4.35 39.16
N SER A 87 10.17 3.77 39.88
CA SER A 87 11.10 4.44 40.81
C SER A 87 12.05 5.48 40.20
N LEU A 88 12.13 5.57 38.86
CA LEU A 88 13.11 6.40 38.15
C LEU A 88 12.55 7.74 37.60
N TYR A 89 11.24 7.94 37.60
CA TYR A 89 10.61 9.14 37.00
C TYR A 89 9.66 9.84 37.97
N GLN A 90 9.96 9.79 39.24
CA GLN A 90 9.07 10.03 40.37
C GLN A 90 8.39 11.41 40.46
N GLU A 91 8.75 12.41 39.67
CA GLU A 91 8.19 13.76 39.89
C GLU A 91 7.29 14.27 38.75
N GLN A 92 7.23 13.60 37.58
CA GLN A 92 6.54 14.18 36.42
C GLN A 92 5.50 13.28 35.73
N LEU A 93 5.50 11.98 35.98
CA LEU A 93 4.61 11.04 35.28
C LEU A 93 3.66 10.36 36.28
N VAL A 94 2.62 11.05 36.68
CA VAL A 94 1.57 10.49 37.54
C VAL A 94 0.49 9.88 36.62
N PRO A 95 0.28 8.55 36.65
CA PRO A 95 -0.81 7.94 35.91
C PRO A 95 -2.17 8.42 36.41
N ILE A 96 -3.02 8.87 35.50
CA ILE A 96 -4.39 9.32 35.78
C ILE A 96 -5.33 8.18 35.38
N LYS A 97 -6.24 7.81 36.30
CA LYS A 97 -7.27 6.81 35.99
C LYS A 97 -8.29 7.39 35.00
N THR A 98 -8.68 6.62 34.02
CA THR A 98 -9.78 6.93 33.11
C THR A 98 -10.75 5.74 33.03
N HIS A 99 -11.96 5.97 32.53
CA HIS A 99 -12.99 4.96 32.39
C HIS A 99 -12.98 4.37 30.97
N TRP A 100 -13.44 3.13 30.82
CA TRP A 100 -13.47 2.46 29.53
C TRP A 100 -14.41 3.13 28.52
N ASP A 101 -15.49 3.75 28.98
CA ASP A 101 -16.45 4.51 28.17
C ASP A 101 -15.93 5.90 27.74
N GLU A 102 -14.84 6.35 28.34
CA GLU A 102 -14.14 7.60 27.97
C GLU A 102 -13.02 7.37 26.95
N LEU A 103 -12.71 6.11 26.64
CA LEU A 103 -11.65 5.76 25.70
C LEU A 103 -12.14 5.81 24.26
N ASP A 104 -11.31 6.34 23.40
CA ASP A 104 -11.48 6.13 21.97
C ASP A 104 -11.38 4.63 21.62
N ASP A 105 -12.23 4.12 20.74
CA ASP A 105 -12.24 2.72 20.32
C ASP A 105 -10.86 2.24 19.84
N CYS A 106 -10.09 3.10 19.17
CA CYS A 106 -8.75 2.75 18.70
C CYS A 106 -7.77 2.52 19.88
N VAL A 107 -7.90 3.26 20.97
CA VAL A 107 -7.07 3.06 22.18
C VAL A 107 -7.44 1.77 22.87
N ALA A 108 -8.75 1.50 23.05
CA ALA A 108 -9.24 0.25 23.60
C ALA A 108 -8.78 -0.96 22.77
N LEU A 109 -8.90 -0.89 21.44
CA LEU A 109 -8.40 -1.92 20.52
C LEU A 109 -6.90 -2.17 20.66
N ARG A 110 -6.08 -1.10 20.71
CA ARG A 110 -4.62 -1.23 20.89
C ARG A 110 -4.27 -1.90 22.21
N LEU A 111 -4.94 -1.54 23.30
CA LEU A 111 -4.74 -2.18 24.61
C LEU A 111 -5.11 -3.66 24.57
N LEU A 112 -6.27 -4.01 24.01
CA LEU A 112 -6.71 -5.39 23.87
C LEU A 112 -5.74 -6.23 23.04
N PHE A 113 -5.32 -5.74 21.85
CA PHE A 113 -4.34 -6.44 21.01
C PHE A 113 -2.97 -6.56 21.69
N ASN A 114 -2.48 -5.51 22.32
CA ASN A 114 -1.16 -5.51 22.98
C ASN A 114 -1.11 -6.42 24.23
N SER A 115 -2.25 -6.80 24.79
CA SER A 115 -2.35 -7.77 25.87
C SER A 115 -2.28 -9.23 25.37
N CYS A 116 -2.39 -9.46 24.05
CA CYS A 116 -2.42 -10.80 23.50
C CYS A 116 -1.07 -11.50 23.62
N SER A 117 -1.08 -12.70 24.21
CA SER A 117 0.07 -13.59 24.21
C SER A 117 0.25 -14.18 22.82
N GLN A 118 1.48 -14.29 22.35
CA GLN A 118 1.81 -14.88 21.06
C GLN A 118 1.82 -16.41 21.04
N PHE A 119 1.59 -17.07 22.18
CA PHE A 119 1.59 -18.51 22.30
C PHE A 119 0.21 -19.06 22.60
N GLU A 120 -0.21 -20.04 21.81
CA GLU A 120 -1.28 -20.94 22.21
C GLU A 120 -0.88 -21.67 23.49
N GLY A 121 -1.73 -21.63 24.51
CA GLY A 121 -1.53 -22.32 25.78
C GLY A 121 -0.81 -21.52 26.88
N ILE A 122 -0.38 -20.28 26.65
CA ILE A 122 -0.01 -19.37 27.73
C ILE A 122 -1.27 -18.60 28.12
N GLU A 123 -1.89 -19.02 29.20
CA GLU A 123 -3.07 -18.34 29.77
C GLU A 123 -2.69 -17.03 30.48
N ASP A 124 -1.43 -16.88 30.87
CA ASP A 124 -0.95 -15.71 31.55
C ASP A 124 -0.82 -14.51 30.64
N GLU A 125 -1.32 -13.37 31.08
CA GLU A 125 -1.15 -12.07 30.46
C GLU A 125 0.32 -11.68 30.56
N VAL A 126 0.98 -11.62 29.42
CA VAL A 126 2.38 -11.16 29.35
C VAL A 126 2.36 -9.73 28.82
N PRO A 127 2.72 -8.73 29.64
CA PRO A 127 2.72 -7.35 29.21
C PRO A 127 3.71 -7.17 28.07
N ASN A 128 3.27 -6.49 27.03
CA ASN A 128 4.11 -6.06 25.94
C ASN A 128 4.59 -4.64 26.23
N ASP A 129 5.84 -4.50 26.70
CA ASP A 129 6.44 -3.24 27.11
C ASP A 129 6.83 -2.32 25.94
N THR A 130 6.63 -2.76 24.69
CA THR A 130 6.95 -1.94 23.51
C THR A 130 5.83 -1.01 23.08
N GLY A 131 4.63 -1.17 23.62
CA GLY A 131 3.43 -0.46 23.14
C GLY A 131 2.89 -0.93 21.80
N HIS A 132 3.53 -1.93 21.19
CA HIS A 132 3.19 -2.49 19.88
C HIS A 132 3.19 -4.01 19.91
N LEU A 133 2.26 -4.64 19.23
CA LEU A 133 2.22 -6.10 19.09
C LEU A 133 3.07 -6.55 17.89
N TYR A 134 4.27 -7.06 18.17
CA TYR A 134 5.17 -7.65 17.16
C TYR A 134 5.06 -9.16 17.16
N VAL A 135 4.28 -9.72 16.24
CA VAL A 135 4.08 -11.17 16.13
C VAL A 135 5.15 -11.80 15.25
N ILE A 136 5.91 -12.74 15.79
CA ILE A 136 6.97 -13.43 15.04
C ILE A 136 6.35 -14.28 13.93
N SER A 137 6.78 -14.01 12.71
CA SER A 137 6.18 -14.56 11.50
C SER A 137 6.91 -15.80 10.92
N ALA A 138 7.94 -16.32 11.59
CA ALA A 138 8.69 -17.46 11.10
C ALA A 138 8.70 -18.62 12.11
N LYS A 139 8.34 -19.83 11.65
CA LYS A 139 8.28 -21.04 12.48
C LYS A 139 9.63 -21.36 13.12
N GLY A 140 10.72 -21.25 12.36
CA GLY A 140 12.07 -21.52 12.85
C GLY A 140 12.56 -20.48 13.86
N ALA A 141 12.25 -19.19 13.64
CA ALA A 141 12.70 -18.13 14.53
C ALA A 141 12.10 -18.23 15.95
N ARG A 142 10.89 -18.78 16.09
CA ARG A 142 10.29 -19.04 17.42
C ARG A 142 11.07 -20.11 18.17
N ARG A 143 11.39 -21.21 17.50
CA ARG A 143 12.11 -22.32 18.10
C ARG A 143 13.53 -21.93 18.44
N ASP A 144 14.24 -21.35 17.48
CA ASP A 144 15.63 -20.92 17.65
C ASP A 144 15.79 -19.79 18.69
N ALA A 145 14.71 -19.01 18.87
CA ALA A 145 14.68 -17.91 19.81
C ALA A 145 14.51 -18.36 21.27
N VAL A 146 13.75 -19.43 21.48
CA VAL A 146 13.45 -20.00 22.82
C VAL A 146 14.51 -21.02 23.23
N GLU A 147 15.07 -21.77 22.26
CA GLU A 147 16.03 -22.87 22.53
C GLU A 147 17.51 -22.44 22.48
N SER A 148 17.83 -21.21 22.02
CA SER A 148 19.22 -20.77 21.91
C SER A 148 19.71 -20.08 23.18
N ASP A 149 20.83 -20.54 23.72
CA ASP A 149 21.64 -19.99 24.84
C ASP A 149 22.06 -18.51 24.62
N GLY A 150 21.11 -17.58 24.46
CA GLY A 150 21.38 -16.17 24.24
C GLY A 150 21.88 -15.77 22.84
N ARG A 151 22.09 -16.73 21.94
CA ARG A 151 22.60 -16.50 20.58
C ARG A 151 21.53 -16.43 19.50
N GLY A 152 20.33 -15.97 19.80
CA GLY A 152 19.23 -15.88 18.83
C GLY A 152 19.64 -15.43 17.41
N PRO A 153 18.78 -15.58 16.39
CA PRO A 153 19.10 -15.33 14.99
C PRO A 153 19.59 -13.89 14.76
N ALA A 154 20.41 -13.67 13.73
CA ALA A 154 20.92 -12.33 13.38
C ALA A 154 19.78 -11.35 12.99
N LYS A 155 18.65 -11.88 12.54
CA LYS A 155 17.50 -11.14 12.04
C LYS A 155 16.20 -11.84 12.42
N ILE A 156 15.23 -11.08 12.92
CA ILE A 156 13.87 -11.54 13.23
C ILE A 156 12.88 -10.72 12.40
N GLU A 157 11.97 -11.40 11.71
CA GLU A 157 10.87 -10.75 11.02
C GLU A 157 9.58 -10.97 11.81
N THR A 158 8.86 -9.88 12.04
CA THR A 158 7.56 -9.87 12.73
C THR A 158 6.50 -9.25 11.83
N VAL A 159 5.24 -9.53 12.15
CA VAL A 159 4.10 -8.76 11.66
C VAL A 159 3.62 -7.88 12.81
N GLU A 160 3.53 -6.60 12.58
CA GLU A 160 2.92 -5.62 13.47
C GLU A 160 1.50 -5.33 12.96
N ILE A 161 0.52 -5.36 13.86
CA ILE A 161 -0.83 -4.86 13.62
C ILE A 161 -0.83 -3.40 14.06
N VAL A 162 -0.80 -2.49 13.09
CA VAL A 162 -0.84 -1.03 13.34
C VAL A 162 -2.29 -0.60 13.24
N ILE A 163 -2.84 -0.04 14.29
CA ILE A 163 -4.22 0.47 14.35
C ILE A 163 -4.15 1.99 14.38
N ASP A 164 -4.80 2.64 13.43
CA ASP A 164 -4.87 4.09 13.32
C ASP A 164 -6.05 4.67 14.14
N GLU A 165 -6.18 5.99 14.21
CA GLU A 165 -7.15 6.68 15.07
C GLU A 165 -8.61 6.40 14.69
N ASP A 166 -8.88 6.10 13.43
CA ASP A 166 -10.21 5.74 12.90
C ASP A 166 -10.51 4.23 12.97
N CYS A 167 -9.76 3.48 13.78
CA CYS A 167 -9.85 2.01 13.89
C CYS A 167 -9.47 1.26 12.61
N THR A 168 -8.95 1.92 11.58
CA THR A 168 -8.33 1.23 10.46
C THR A 168 -7.02 0.57 10.87
N PHE A 169 -6.62 -0.48 10.16
CA PHE A 169 -5.36 -1.15 10.47
C PHE A 169 -4.58 -1.56 9.24
N ASP A 170 -3.26 -1.60 9.41
CA ASP A 170 -2.32 -2.20 8.45
C ASP A 170 -1.51 -3.32 9.10
N LEU A 171 -1.15 -4.29 8.29
CA LEU A 171 -0.30 -5.42 8.68
C LEU A 171 1.11 -5.20 8.15
N LYS A 172 1.96 -4.57 8.95
CA LYS A 172 3.33 -4.18 8.55
C LYS A 172 4.35 -5.28 8.89
N ILE A 173 5.20 -5.64 7.93
CA ILE A 173 6.34 -6.50 8.22
C ILE A 173 7.45 -5.63 8.78
N ARG A 174 7.84 -5.93 10.03
CA ARG A 174 8.94 -5.30 10.72
C ARG A 174 10.13 -6.24 10.81
N THR A 175 11.31 -5.69 10.67
CA THR A 175 12.55 -6.44 10.74
C THR A 175 13.39 -5.94 11.90
N PHE A 176 13.69 -6.83 12.82
CA PHE A 176 14.63 -6.61 13.92
C PHE A 176 15.96 -7.24 13.55
N THR A 177 17.03 -6.44 13.51
CA THR A 177 18.39 -6.91 13.22
C THR A 177 19.27 -6.68 14.43
N LYS A 178 20.13 -7.64 14.76
CA LYS A 178 21.09 -7.47 15.86
C LYS A 178 21.97 -6.25 15.63
N ARG A 179 22.10 -5.40 16.64
CA ARG A 179 22.90 -4.16 16.59
C ARG A 179 24.31 -4.41 16.08
N ARG A 180 24.98 -5.46 16.58
CA ARG A 180 26.34 -5.86 16.13
C ARG A 180 26.43 -6.15 14.62
N VAL A 181 25.37 -6.71 14.02
CA VAL A 181 25.34 -6.99 12.58
C VAL A 181 25.24 -5.70 11.79
N LEU A 182 24.42 -4.75 12.25
CA LEU A 182 24.29 -3.43 11.63
C LEU A 182 25.59 -2.64 11.74
N ILE A 183 26.23 -2.62 12.93
CA ILE A 183 27.53 -1.98 13.14
C ILE A 183 28.59 -2.57 12.22
N GLY A 184 28.64 -3.92 12.09
CA GLY A 184 29.59 -4.58 11.21
C GLY A 184 29.41 -4.22 9.72
N ARG A 185 28.18 -3.92 9.28
CA ARG A 185 27.90 -3.49 7.90
C ARG A 185 28.07 -2.00 7.67
N ALA A 186 28.01 -1.20 8.73
CA ALA A 186 28.18 0.26 8.68
C ALA A 186 29.65 0.70 8.87
N GLN A 187 30.61 -0.23 8.88
CA GLN A 187 32.03 0.07 9.05
C GLN A 187 32.49 1.09 7.99
N GLY A 188 32.98 2.24 8.47
CA GLY A 188 33.43 3.35 7.61
C GLY A 188 32.39 4.44 7.36
N ASP A 189 31.14 4.29 7.84
CA ASP A 189 30.08 5.31 7.75
C ASP A 189 29.71 5.79 9.17
N GLU A 190 30.37 6.88 9.62
CA GLU A 190 30.17 7.44 10.97
C GLU A 190 28.73 7.89 11.22
N LYS A 191 28.06 8.52 10.22
CA LYS A 191 26.68 8.98 10.35
C LYS A 191 25.72 7.80 10.54
N GLU A 192 25.96 6.71 9.83
CA GLU A 192 25.18 5.50 9.95
C GLU A 192 25.43 4.82 11.32
N LEU A 193 26.65 4.80 11.80
CA LEU A 193 27.00 4.27 13.12
C LEU A 193 26.31 5.04 14.25
N GLU A 194 26.27 6.38 14.17
CA GLU A 194 25.54 7.18 15.16
C GLU A 194 24.04 6.92 15.13
N LYS A 195 23.42 6.83 13.93
CA LYS A 195 22.02 6.44 13.81
C LYS A 195 21.72 5.08 14.41
N ILE A 196 22.62 4.10 14.27
CA ILE A 196 22.45 2.78 14.86
C ILE A 196 22.56 2.86 16.40
N LYS A 197 23.52 3.62 16.93
CA LYS A 197 23.73 3.77 18.37
C LYS A 197 22.58 4.48 19.07
N SER A 198 21.94 5.46 18.42
CA SER A 198 20.83 6.25 18.96
C SER A 198 19.47 5.56 18.92
N GLN A 199 19.37 4.32 18.42
CA GLN A 199 18.08 3.62 18.35
C GLN A 199 17.79 2.83 19.62
N VAL A 200 16.48 2.73 19.94
CA VAL A 200 16.01 1.88 21.04
C VAL A 200 16.36 0.43 20.75
N GLY A 201 16.85 -0.26 21.78
CA GLY A 201 17.18 -1.68 21.72
C GLY A 201 15.99 -2.56 22.09
N TYR A 202 15.92 -3.72 21.47
CA TYR A 202 14.90 -4.74 21.72
C TYR A 202 15.59 -6.08 22.01
N ARG A 203 14.93 -6.89 22.81
CA ARG A 203 15.32 -8.28 23.03
C ARG A 203 14.16 -9.21 22.75
N LEU A 204 14.45 -10.45 22.50
CA LEU A 204 13.46 -11.49 22.40
C LEU A 204 13.13 -12.00 23.81
N SER A 205 11.86 -11.94 24.21
CA SER A 205 11.42 -12.48 25.48
C SER A 205 11.32 -14.01 25.44
N PRO A 206 11.37 -14.69 26.59
CA PRO A 206 11.15 -16.14 26.66
C PRO A 206 9.81 -16.60 26.07
N VAL A 207 8.83 -15.71 26.02
CA VAL A 207 7.52 -15.97 25.42
C VAL A 207 7.46 -15.55 23.94
N ALA A 208 8.63 -15.39 23.29
CA ALA A 208 8.82 -15.06 21.87
C ALA A 208 8.12 -13.77 21.41
N THR A 209 8.08 -12.76 22.26
CA THR A 209 7.72 -11.39 21.89
C THR A 209 8.96 -10.52 21.85
N MET A 210 8.90 -9.44 21.06
CA MET A 210 9.93 -8.40 21.11
C MET A 210 9.59 -7.49 22.28
N VAL A 211 10.49 -7.37 23.23
CA VAL A 211 10.41 -6.49 24.40
C VAL A 211 11.58 -5.53 24.42
N LEU A 212 11.47 -4.43 25.15
CA LEU A 212 12.54 -3.44 25.28
C LEU A 212 13.77 -4.05 25.96
N ALA A 213 14.95 -3.67 25.52
CA ALA A 213 16.22 -4.14 26.07
C ALA A 213 16.77 -3.09 27.04
N HIS A 214 17.00 -3.52 28.28
CA HIS A 214 17.80 -2.77 29.24
C HIS A 214 19.25 -3.30 29.20
N GLU A 215 20.19 -2.47 28.76
CA GLU A 215 21.64 -2.69 28.86
C GLU A 215 22.19 -4.07 28.42
N GLN A 216 21.70 -4.64 27.33
CA GLN A 216 22.17 -5.95 26.87
C GLN A 216 23.11 -5.87 25.67
N LYS A 217 24.18 -6.68 25.69
CA LYS A 217 25.20 -6.75 24.62
C LYS A 217 24.66 -7.27 23.28
N ASP A 218 23.62 -8.09 23.25
CA ASP A 218 23.03 -8.72 22.05
C ASP A 218 21.59 -8.24 21.78
N GLU A 219 21.39 -6.94 21.77
CA GLU A 219 20.10 -6.33 21.46
C GLU A 219 19.81 -6.28 19.95
N TYR A 220 18.54 -6.28 19.63
CA TYR A 220 18.03 -6.03 18.29
C TYR A 220 17.65 -4.56 18.15
N ILE A 221 17.65 -4.09 16.91
CA ILE A 221 17.12 -2.77 16.54
C ILE A 221 16.04 -2.98 15.48
N LEU A 222 14.96 -2.21 15.56
CA LEU A 222 13.89 -2.20 14.58
C LEU A 222 14.38 -1.54 13.28
N ARG A 223 15.24 -2.26 12.56
CA ARG A 223 15.85 -1.80 11.33
C ARG A 223 16.32 -2.95 10.45
N ARG A 224 16.14 -2.76 9.14
CA ARG A 224 16.73 -3.61 8.11
C ARG A 224 18.17 -3.19 7.85
N ALA A 225 19.05 -4.16 7.63
CA ALA A 225 20.42 -3.84 7.23
C ALA A 225 20.46 -3.31 5.77
N LYS A 226 21.35 -2.37 5.49
CA LYS A 226 21.57 -1.83 4.13
C LYS A 226 21.86 -2.98 3.15
N GLY A 227 21.19 -2.99 2.01
CA GLY A 227 21.30 -4.04 1.00
C GLY A 227 20.40 -5.27 1.21
N ASP A 228 19.74 -5.41 2.36
CA ASP A 228 18.74 -6.47 2.55
C ASP A 228 17.47 -6.15 1.76
N LYS A 229 17.05 -7.09 0.89
CA LYS A 229 15.79 -6.97 0.17
C LYS A 229 14.60 -7.01 1.15
N PRO A 230 13.51 -6.26 0.88
CA PRO A 230 12.28 -6.38 1.64
C PRO A 230 11.79 -7.82 1.65
N SER A 231 11.22 -8.27 2.76
CA SER A 231 10.56 -9.57 2.78
C SER A 231 9.44 -9.58 1.74
N LYS A 232 9.50 -10.54 0.82
CA LYS A 232 8.43 -10.77 -0.18
C LYS A 232 7.29 -11.61 0.40
N ARG A 233 7.04 -11.51 1.70
CA ARG A 233 5.94 -12.23 2.34
C ARG A 233 4.63 -11.75 1.77
N ARG A 234 3.88 -12.68 1.22
CA ARG A 234 2.55 -12.41 0.67
C ARG A 234 1.55 -12.28 1.82
N ASP A 235 0.50 -11.53 1.60
CA ASP A 235 -0.57 -11.35 2.57
C ASP A 235 -1.20 -12.68 2.98
N LEU A 236 -1.28 -13.61 2.03
CA LEU A 236 -1.73 -14.96 2.28
C LEU A 236 -1.06 -15.92 1.29
N THR A 237 -0.40 -16.95 1.82
CA THR A 237 0.20 -18.01 1.00
C THR A 237 -0.42 -19.35 1.35
N PHE A 238 -1.19 -19.93 0.45
CA PHE A 238 -1.70 -21.29 0.60
C PHE A 238 -0.66 -22.30 0.13
N SER A 239 -0.41 -23.28 0.95
CA SER A 239 0.47 -24.41 0.65
C SER A 239 -0.21 -25.73 1.05
N ALA A 240 0.42 -26.86 0.72
CA ALA A 240 -0.04 -28.16 1.23
C ALA A 240 0.09 -28.29 2.76
N GLN A 241 0.84 -27.37 3.40
CA GLN A 241 1.08 -27.33 4.85
C GLN A 241 0.28 -26.17 5.46
N ALA A 242 -0.71 -26.51 6.28
CA ALA A 242 -1.57 -25.53 6.95
C ALA A 242 -0.79 -24.59 7.86
N ASP A 243 0.28 -25.08 8.48
CA ASP A 243 1.14 -24.31 9.36
C ASP A 243 1.84 -23.11 8.66
N LYS A 244 2.01 -23.16 7.35
CA LYS A 244 2.55 -22.01 6.61
C LYS A 244 1.58 -20.84 6.53
N VAL A 245 0.27 -21.11 6.53
CA VAL A 245 -0.76 -20.05 6.53
C VAL A 245 -0.74 -19.29 7.85
N ALA A 246 -0.50 -19.98 8.96
CA ALA A 246 -0.43 -19.37 10.30
C ALA A 246 0.65 -18.28 10.44
N TYR A 247 1.65 -18.27 9.56
CA TYR A 247 2.75 -17.28 9.57
C TYR A 247 2.63 -16.21 8.48
N THR A 248 1.53 -16.18 7.76
CA THR A 248 1.19 -15.07 6.84
C THR A 248 0.59 -13.91 7.62
N LYS A 249 0.59 -12.71 7.03
CA LYS A 249 -0.07 -11.53 7.62
C LYS A 249 -1.51 -11.84 8.02
N LYS A 250 -2.31 -12.38 7.09
CA LYS A 250 -3.73 -12.70 7.32
C LYS A 250 -3.93 -13.85 8.29
N GLY A 251 -3.07 -14.86 8.28
CA GLY A 251 -3.13 -15.95 9.25
C GLY A 251 -2.82 -15.49 10.69
N ILE A 252 -1.89 -14.53 10.84
CA ILE A 252 -1.58 -13.89 12.11
C ILE A 252 -2.78 -13.07 12.60
N LEU A 253 -3.35 -12.22 11.76
CA LEU A 253 -4.56 -11.45 12.11
C LEU A 253 -5.69 -12.36 12.60
N TYR A 254 -5.98 -13.43 11.85
CA TYR A 254 -6.98 -14.41 12.24
C TYR A 254 -6.72 -14.99 13.64
N ARG A 255 -5.47 -15.36 13.92
CA ARG A 255 -5.09 -15.92 15.22
C ARG A 255 -5.26 -14.90 16.35
N GLU A 256 -4.86 -13.66 16.14
CA GLU A 256 -5.01 -12.62 17.16
C GLU A 256 -6.48 -12.32 17.45
N LEU A 257 -7.33 -12.27 16.43
CA LEU A 257 -8.78 -12.14 16.62
C LEU A 257 -9.37 -13.32 17.43
N GLN A 258 -8.90 -14.54 17.20
CA GLN A 258 -9.33 -15.69 18.01
C GLN A 258 -8.85 -15.61 19.47
N ILE A 259 -7.65 -15.07 19.71
CA ILE A 259 -7.14 -14.88 21.06
C ILE A 259 -7.99 -13.83 21.78
N LEU A 260 -8.33 -12.73 21.13
CA LEU A 260 -9.20 -11.69 21.68
C LEU A 260 -10.59 -12.26 22.03
N GLU A 261 -11.21 -13.00 21.11
CA GLU A 261 -12.51 -13.62 21.36
C GLU A 261 -12.47 -14.55 22.57
N ARG A 262 -11.47 -15.41 22.70
CA ARG A 262 -11.35 -16.33 23.84
C ARG A 262 -11.13 -15.62 25.19
N ARG A 263 -10.40 -14.50 25.18
CA ARG A 263 -10.02 -13.79 26.43
C ARG A 263 -11.08 -12.81 26.90
N TYR A 264 -11.68 -12.11 25.95
CA TYR A 264 -12.46 -10.92 26.23
C TYR A 264 -13.92 -10.97 25.82
N SER A 265 -14.41 -12.14 25.32
CA SER A 265 -15.80 -12.28 24.86
C SER A 265 -16.86 -11.92 25.92
N GLU A 266 -16.49 -11.89 27.19
CA GLU A 266 -17.39 -11.48 28.28
C GLU A 266 -17.69 -9.98 28.27
N PHE A 267 -16.79 -9.13 27.76
CA PHE A 267 -16.98 -7.69 27.73
C PHE A 267 -16.56 -7.02 26.42
N ALA A 268 -15.78 -7.67 25.56
CA ALA A 268 -15.36 -7.10 24.28
C ALA A 268 -15.46 -8.09 23.14
N ARG A 269 -15.99 -7.62 22.01
CA ARG A 269 -15.99 -8.35 20.75
C ARG A 269 -15.37 -7.50 19.65
N VAL A 270 -14.32 -8.03 19.03
CA VAL A 270 -13.61 -7.40 17.93
C VAL A 270 -13.86 -8.17 16.65
N THR A 271 -14.38 -7.50 15.63
CA THR A 271 -14.63 -8.06 14.29
C THR A 271 -14.08 -7.13 13.22
N LEU A 272 -13.98 -7.63 11.98
CA LEU A 272 -13.75 -6.74 10.85
C LEU A 272 -15.04 -5.98 10.53
N MET A 273 -14.89 -4.74 10.10
CA MET A 273 -16.01 -3.95 9.58
C MET A 273 -16.44 -4.52 8.25
N GLU A 274 -17.75 -4.66 8.06
CA GLU A 274 -18.36 -5.17 6.83
C GLU A 274 -19.32 -4.13 6.27
N TYR A 275 -19.23 -3.88 4.97
CA TYR A 275 -20.08 -2.93 4.26
C TYR A 275 -20.87 -3.63 3.17
N PRO A 276 -22.18 -3.29 3.01
CA PRO A 276 -23.00 -3.77 1.90
C PRO A 276 -22.39 -3.31 0.57
N ARG A 277 -22.23 -4.22 -0.38
CA ARG A 277 -21.79 -3.87 -1.73
C ARG A 277 -22.90 -3.16 -2.47
N LYS A 278 -22.64 -1.92 -2.93
CA LYS A 278 -23.63 -1.07 -3.62
C LYS A 278 -23.72 -1.40 -5.11
N SER A 279 -22.58 -1.54 -5.77
CA SER A 279 -22.52 -1.85 -7.20
C SER A 279 -21.30 -2.70 -7.54
N PHE A 280 -21.33 -3.30 -8.72
CA PHE A 280 -20.20 -4.03 -9.27
C PHE A 280 -20.16 -3.80 -10.78
N TYR A 281 -19.05 -3.32 -11.30
CA TYR A 281 -18.80 -3.09 -12.70
C TYR A 281 -17.84 -4.16 -13.23
N GLU A 282 -18.28 -4.96 -14.19
CA GLU A 282 -17.39 -5.90 -14.86
C GLU A 282 -16.31 -5.10 -15.61
N VAL A 283 -15.04 -5.38 -15.33
CA VAL A 283 -13.94 -4.77 -16.09
C VAL A 283 -14.10 -5.20 -17.54
N LEU A 284 -14.05 -4.25 -18.46
CA LEU A 284 -13.98 -4.51 -19.91
C LEU A 284 -12.95 -5.61 -20.13
N LYS A 285 -13.39 -6.72 -20.72
CA LYS A 285 -12.50 -7.87 -20.97
C LYS A 285 -11.29 -7.35 -21.71
N GLY A 286 -10.10 -7.73 -21.24
CA GLY A 286 -8.83 -7.27 -21.79
C GLY A 286 -8.76 -7.32 -23.32
N ASP A 287 -9.54 -8.20 -23.95
CA ASP A 287 -9.60 -8.38 -25.40
C ASP A 287 -10.16 -7.16 -26.16
N GLU A 288 -11.20 -6.47 -25.63
CA GLU A 288 -11.75 -5.28 -26.31
C GLU A 288 -10.81 -4.10 -26.26
N TYR A 289 -10.19 -3.90 -25.09
CA TYR A 289 -9.22 -2.84 -24.94
C TYR A 289 -7.93 -3.13 -25.72
N MET A 290 -7.46 -4.37 -25.70
CA MET A 290 -6.28 -4.79 -26.47
C MET A 290 -6.52 -4.61 -27.97
N ARG A 291 -7.78 -4.74 -28.45
CA ARG A 291 -8.13 -4.43 -29.83
C ARG A 291 -7.92 -2.94 -30.15
N VAL A 292 -8.36 -2.03 -29.29
CA VAL A 292 -8.13 -0.58 -29.49
C VAL A 292 -6.63 -0.26 -29.54
N VAL A 293 -5.84 -0.84 -28.62
CA VAL A 293 -4.39 -0.67 -28.64
C VAL A 293 -3.79 -1.22 -29.93
N ALA A 294 -4.20 -2.42 -30.37
CA ALA A 294 -3.71 -3.04 -31.60
C ALA A 294 -4.05 -2.19 -32.84
N GLU A 295 -5.30 -1.72 -32.96
CA GLU A 295 -5.73 -0.86 -34.06
C GLU A 295 -4.92 0.44 -34.13
N ARG A 296 -4.64 1.05 -32.98
CA ARG A 296 -3.90 2.32 -32.87
C ARG A 296 -2.38 2.14 -33.08
N MET A 297 -1.85 1.01 -32.66
CA MET A 297 -0.42 0.72 -32.78
C MET A 297 -0.05 0.07 -34.14
N ALA A 298 -1.04 -0.42 -34.88
CA ALA A 298 -0.78 -1.04 -36.19
C ALA A 298 -0.05 -0.08 -37.14
N GLY A 299 1.10 -0.54 -37.68
CA GLY A 299 1.94 0.25 -38.55
C GLY A 299 2.77 1.34 -37.90
N GLN A 300 2.62 1.58 -36.59
CA GLN A 300 3.47 2.54 -35.85
C GLN A 300 4.93 2.08 -35.86
N ARG A 301 5.82 3.06 -36.00
CA ARG A 301 7.27 2.84 -35.94
C ARG A 301 7.74 2.92 -34.48
N ILE A 302 8.37 1.84 -34.02
CA ILE A 302 8.94 1.76 -32.69
C ILE A 302 10.45 1.57 -32.80
N VAL A 303 11.20 2.42 -32.13
CA VAL A 303 12.66 2.29 -32.00
C VAL A 303 12.98 1.75 -30.61
N VAL A 304 13.71 0.63 -30.57
CA VAL A 304 14.15 0.05 -29.30
C VAL A 304 15.62 0.38 -29.09
N SER A 305 15.90 1.18 -28.07
CA SER A 305 17.24 1.64 -27.70
C SER A 305 17.62 1.16 -26.29
N PHE A 306 18.84 1.49 -25.87
CA PHE A 306 19.33 1.13 -24.53
C PHE A 306 20.17 2.24 -23.91
N ALA A 307 20.10 2.37 -22.58
CA ALA A 307 20.83 3.38 -21.85
C ALA A 307 22.31 3.02 -21.61
N ARG A 308 22.65 1.73 -21.48
CA ARG A 308 24.03 1.27 -21.20
C ARG A 308 24.41 0.07 -22.09
N ASN A 309 25.69 -0.05 -22.46
CA ASN A 309 26.20 -1.09 -23.40
C ASN A 309 25.81 -2.53 -23.02
N GLY A 310 25.81 -2.88 -21.74
CA GLY A 310 25.41 -4.22 -21.29
C GLY A 310 23.94 -4.59 -21.56
N LEU A 311 23.12 -3.64 -22.03
CA LEU A 311 21.69 -3.84 -22.32
C LEU A 311 21.39 -3.98 -23.83
N ALA A 312 22.41 -3.86 -24.68
CA ALA A 312 22.26 -3.87 -26.14
C ALA A 312 21.58 -5.15 -26.66
N GLU A 313 21.91 -6.30 -26.10
CA GLU A 313 21.33 -7.59 -26.51
C GLU A 313 19.85 -7.69 -26.12
N VAL A 314 19.49 -7.20 -24.92
CA VAL A 314 18.09 -7.14 -24.46
C VAL A 314 17.27 -6.27 -25.42
N ALA A 315 17.79 -5.09 -25.78
CA ALA A 315 17.13 -4.17 -26.70
C ALA A 315 16.94 -4.76 -28.10
N ARG A 316 17.96 -5.46 -28.65
CA ARG A 316 17.86 -6.13 -29.93
C ARG A 316 16.78 -7.21 -29.92
N ARG A 317 16.81 -8.10 -28.94
CA ARG A 317 15.82 -9.17 -28.79
C ARG A 317 14.40 -8.63 -28.56
N LEU A 318 14.26 -7.51 -27.89
CA LEU A 318 12.95 -6.85 -27.71
C LEU A 318 12.44 -6.29 -29.06
N ALA A 319 13.30 -5.68 -29.86
CA ALA A 319 12.94 -5.19 -31.18
C ALA A 319 12.47 -6.33 -32.10
N ASP A 320 13.22 -7.44 -32.14
CA ASP A 320 12.87 -8.64 -32.90
C ASP A 320 11.51 -9.20 -32.42
N ARG A 321 11.33 -9.33 -31.12
CA ARG A 321 10.09 -9.87 -30.53
C ARG A 321 8.86 -9.00 -30.80
N LEU A 322 9.02 -7.67 -30.83
CA LEU A 322 7.95 -6.73 -31.21
C LEU A 322 7.60 -6.86 -32.69
N SER A 323 8.60 -6.94 -33.56
CA SER A 323 8.40 -7.12 -35.01
C SER A 323 7.67 -8.42 -35.33
N ASP A 324 7.98 -9.50 -34.61
CA ASP A 324 7.37 -10.82 -34.78
C ASP A 324 6.02 -10.96 -34.02
N SER A 325 5.57 -9.92 -33.34
CA SER A 325 4.33 -9.96 -32.56
C SER A 325 3.08 -9.78 -33.42
N SER A 326 1.94 -10.19 -32.87
CA SER A 326 0.62 -9.99 -33.51
C SER A 326 0.15 -8.53 -33.52
N TRP A 327 0.92 -7.59 -32.91
CA TRP A 327 0.54 -6.18 -32.75
C TRP A 327 0.68 -5.35 -34.05
N GLY A 328 1.34 -5.88 -35.07
CA GLY A 328 1.49 -5.19 -36.35
C GLY A 328 2.35 -3.93 -36.33
N VAL A 329 3.19 -3.75 -35.29
CA VAL A 329 4.11 -2.63 -35.17
C VAL A 329 5.35 -2.84 -36.05
N ARG A 330 6.02 -1.74 -36.43
CA ARG A 330 7.30 -1.77 -37.14
C ARG A 330 8.42 -1.44 -36.15
N ALA A 331 8.94 -2.47 -35.48
CA ALA A 331 10.01 -2.27 -34.52
C ALA A 331 11.39 -2.36 -35.16
N SER A 332 12.33 -1.55 -34.69
CA SER A 332 13.72 -1.55 -35.12
C SER A 332 14.66 -1.30 -33.96
N TYR A 333 15.86 -1.89 -34.03
CA TYR A 333 16.92 -1.65 -33.06
C TYR A 333 17.62 -0.32 -33.35
N GLY A 334 17.59 0.63 -32.44
CA GLY A 334 18.15 1.99 -32.58
C GLY A 334 19.52 2.20 -31.92
N GLY A 335 20.10 1.16 -31.31
CA GLY A 335 21.34 1.33 -30.56
C GLY A 335 21.13 2.21 -29.31
N ARG A 336 21.92 3.25 -29.16
CA ARG A 336 21.78 4.26 -28.09
C ARG A 336 20.91 5.46 -28.47
N THR A 337 20.38 5.47 -29.68
CA THR A 337 19.70 6.64 -30.22
C THR A 337 18.19 6.49 -30.07
N VAL A 338 17.54 7.54 -29.60
CA VAL A 338 16.08 7.70 -29.66
C VAL A 338 15.73 8.61 -30.85
N GLU A 339 14.56 8.43 -31.42
CA GLU A 339 14.12 9.17 -32.59
C GLU A 339 12.87 10.00 -32.28
N SER A 340 12.89 11.29 -32.57
CA SER A 340 11.78 12.22 -32.31
C SER A 340 10.51 11.94 -33.12
N ARG A 341 10.63 11.24 -34.24
CA ARG A 341 9.48 10.89 -35.12
C ARG A 341 9.03 9.44 -34.98
N ALA A 342 9.44 8.76 -33.94
CA ALA A 342 9.07 7.39 -33.63
C ALA A 342 8.64 7.27 -32.17
N LEU A 343 7.94 6.20 -31.87
CA LEU A 343 7.74 5.78 -30.48
C LEU A 343 9.01 5.06 -30.02
N ASN A 344 9.47 5.30 -28.82
CA ASN A 344 10.72 4.74 -28.33
C ASN A 344 10.51 3.86 -27.11
N LEU A 345 11.14 2.68 -27.11
CA LEU A 345 11.31 1.84 -25.93
C LEU A 345 12.79 1.86 -25.56
N VAL A 346 13.10 2.38 -24.37
CA VAL A 346 14.47 2.48 -23.87
C VAL A 346 14.71 1.44 -22.79
N VAL A 347 15.63 0.51 -23.04
CA VAL A 347 16.01 -0.50 -22.04
C VAL A 347 16.95 0.15 -21.03
N VAL A 348 16.52 0.16 -19.76
CA VAL A 348 17.24 0.73 -18.62
C VAL A 348 17.58 -0.37 -17.62
N PRO A 349 18.61 -0.23 -16.73
CA PRO A 349 18.93 -1.21 -15.71
C PRO A 349 17.77 -1.51 -14.76
N ASN A 350 17.74 -2.70 -14.16
CA ASN A 350 16.73 -3.10 -13.18
C ASN A 350 16.80 -2.27 -11.88
N GLU A 351 18.00 -1.87 -11.50
CA GLU A 351 18.26 -1.00 -10.36
C GLU A 351 18.71 0.35 -10.95
N VAL A 352 17.80 1.30 -10.97
CA VAL A 352 18.17 2.70 -11.16
C VAL A 352 18.90 3.07 -9.87
N ALA A 353 20.24 3.21 -9.92
CA ALA A 353 20.96 3.82 -8.81
C ALA A 353 20.35 5.22 -8.60
N GLU A 354 20.19 5.64 -7.35
CA GLU A 354 19.65 6.98 -7.02
C GLU A 354 20.37 8.11 -7.77
N ASP A 355 21.63 7.88 -8.18
CA ASP A 355 22.46 8.82 -8.94
C ASP A 355 22.32 8.72 -10.47
N ASP A 356 21.63 7.69 -10.99
CA ASP A 356 21.47 7.42 -12.43
C ASP A 356 20.04 7.72 -12.90
N GLY A 357 19.46 8.84 -12.49
CA GLY A 357 18.15 9.25 -12.97
C GLY A 357 18.13 9.31 -14.51
N TYR A 358 17.30 8.48 -15.14
CA TYR A 358 17.07 8.53 -16.58
C TYR A 358 16.08 9.66 -16.85
N ALA A 359 16.59 10.83 -17.18
CA ALA A 359 15.75 11.91 -17.69
C ALA A 359 15.13 11.47 -19.03
N LEU A 360 13.87 11.83 -19.25
CA LEU A 360 13.23 11.68 -20.54
C LEU A 360 13.93 12.57 -21.58
N HIS A 361 14.00 12.11 -22.82
CA HIS A 361 14.56 12.92 -23.90
C HIS A 361 13.55 13.98 -24.35
N VAL A 362 14.01 15.20 -24.48
CA VAL A 362 13.18 16.34 -24.92
C VAL A 362 12.55 16.07 -26.28
N GLY A 363 11.25 16.29 -26.40
CA GLY A 363 10.53 16.16 -27.67
C GLY A 363 10.37 14.72 -28.20
N VAL A 364 10.66 13.71 -27.38
CA VAL A 364 10.57 12.30 -27.73
C VAL A 364 9.44 11.62 -26.98
N VAL A 365 8.72 10.70 -27.63
CA VAL A 365 7.76 9.79 -26.98
C VAL A 365 8.52 8.53 -26.61
N GLU A 366 8.77 8.32 -25.32
CA GLU A 366 9.54 7.17 -24.86
C GLU A 366 8.97 6.50 -23.61
N GLN A 367 9.18 5.18 -23.53
CA GLN A 367 8.85 4.35 -22.39
C GLN A 367 10.08 3.57 -21.94
N HIS A 368 10.42 3.66 -20.67
CA HIS A 368 11.51 2.90 -20.09
C HIS A 368 11.04 1.48 -19.72
N VAL A 369 11.87 0.49 -20.06
CA VAL A 369 11.64 -0.92 -19.75
C VAL A 369 12.89 -1.55 -19.15
N THR A 370 12.72 -2.48 -18.21
CA THR A 370 13.86 -3.14 -17.54
C THR A 370 14.07 -4.56 -18.08
N PRO A 371 15.30 -5.12 -17.99
CA PRO A 371 15.57 -6.51 -18.36
C PRO A 371 14.65 -7.52 -17.68
N ASP A 372 14.31 -7.35 -16.42
CA ASP A 372 13.40 -8.25 -15.68
C ASP A 372 12.00 -8.30 -16.29
N VAL A 373 11.50 -7.19 -16.80
CA VAL A 373 10.21 -7.12 -17.52
C VAL A 373 10.32 -7.79 -18.89
N CYS A 374 11.48 -7.71 -19.54
CA CYS A 374 11.72 -8.30 -20.87
C CYS A 374 12.02 -9.80 -20.81
N GLU A 375 12.61 -10.31 -19.71
CA GLU A 375 13.07 -11.70 -19.61
C GLU A 375 12.00 -12.76 -19.97
N PRO A 376 10.73 -12.64 -19.52
CA PRO A 376 9.68 -13.59 -19.89
C PRO A 376 9.41 -13.63 -21.40
N LEU A 377 9.64 -12.53 -22.14
CA LEU A 377 9.43 -12.43 -23.58
C LEU A 377 10.40 -13.31 -24.37
N PHE A 378 11.55 -13.59 -23.77
CA PHE A 378 12.66 -14.31 -24.42
C PHE A 378 12.67 -15.81 -24.11
N LYS A 379 11.77 -16.27 -23.27
CA LYS A 379 11.62 -17.69 -22.94
C LYS A 379 10.82 -18.39 -24.03
N VAL A 380 11.19 -19.65 -24.31
CA VAL A 380 10.38 -20.49 -25.19
C VAL A 380 9.00 -20.66 -24.59
N ALA A 381 7.96 -20.34 -25.34
CA ALA A 381 6.56 -20.40 -24.92
C ALA A 381 5.83 -21.58 -25.63
N PRO A 382 6.04 -22.84 -25.20
CA PRO A 382 5.45 -24.00 -25.86
C PRO A 382 3.93 -24.09 -25.65
N LYS A 383 3.44 -23.50 -24.56
CA LYS A 383 2.00 -23.52 -24.19
C LYS A 383 1.33 -22.21 -24.58
N GLN A 384 0.05 -22.30 -24.97
CA GLN A 384 -0.75 -21.12 -25.30
C GLN A 384 -0.80 -20.11 -24.13
N LYS A 385 -0.84 -20.61 -22.89
CA LYS A 385 -0.80 -19.74 -21.69
C LYS A 385 0.46 -18.88 -21.63
N ASP A 386 1.62 -19.43 -21.97
CA ASP A 386 2.89 -18.72 -21.91
C ASP A 386 2.94 -17.65 -23.01
N ARG A 387 2.39 -17.95 -24.21
CA ARG A 387 2.23 -16.98 -25.31
C ARG A 387 1.32 -15.83 -24.92
N ASN A 388 0.19 -16.12 -24.27
CA ASN A 388 -0.73 -15.07 -23.78
C ASN A 388 -0.07 -14.16 -22.77
N VAL A 389 0.81 -14.68 -21.90
CA VAL A 389 1.59 -13.86 -20.95
C VAL A 389 2.56 -12.94 -21.70
N GLN A 390 3.24 -13.45 -22.72
CA GLN A 390 4.16 -12.65 -23.53
C GLN A 390 3.42 -11.54 -24.28
N GLU A 391 2.29 -11.84 -24.91
CA GLU A 391 1.47 -10.84 -25.60
C GLU A 391 0.91 -9.78 -24.62
N ALA A 392 0.53 -10.18 -23.42
CA ALA A 392 0.07 -9.24 -22.40
C ALA A 392 1.19 -8.28 -21.93
N ILE A 393 2.44 -8.75 -21.84
CA ILE A 393 3.60 -7.90 -21.50
C ILE A 393 3.83 -6.88 -22.62
N LEU A 394 3.85 -7.33 -23.88
CA LEU A 394 4.00 -6.43 -25.03
C LEU A 394 2.86 -5.42 -25.10
N GLY A 395 1.62 -5.88 -24.93
CA GLY A 395 0.46 -5.01 -24.90
C GLY A 395 0.53 -3.94 -23.78
N ALA A 396 1.08 -4.26 -22.62
CA ALA A 396 1.29 -3.29 -21.57
C ALA A 396 2.30 -2.21 -21.95
N MET A 397 3.40 -2.59 -22.64
CA MET A 397 4.40 -1.62 -23.14
C MET A 397 3.81 -0.69 -24.20
N LEU A 398 3.08 -1.25 -25.16
CA LEU A 398 2.43 -0.50 -26.25
C LEU A 398 1.38 0.48 -25.72
N LYS A 399 0.66 0.07 -24.72
CA LYS A 399 -0.33 0.85 -24.02
C LYS A 399 0.25 2.10 -23.33
N GLU A 400 1.37 1.94 -22.63
CA GLU A 400 2.07 3.07 -22.04
C GLU A 400 2.57 4.05 -23.11
N LEU A 401 3.10 3.53 -24.24
CA LEU A 401 3.49 4.36 -25.36
C LEU A 401 2.31 5.12 -25.97
N LEU A 402 1.13 4.50 -26.05
CA LEU A 402 -0.08 5.14 -26.58
C LEU A 402 -0.50 6.35 -25.72
N VAL A 403 -0.50 6.19 -24.40
CA VAL A 403 -0.81 7.29 -23.48
C VAL A 403 0.20 8.43 -23.63
N LYS A 404 1.49 8.11 -23.71
CA LYS A 404 2.55 9.10 -23.89
C LYS A 404 2.47 9.80 -25.26
N GLN A 405 2.02 9.10 -26.29
CA GLN A 405 1.74 9.69 -27.59
C GLN A 405 0.55 10.67 -27.51
N ASP A 406 -0.53 10.27 -26.86
CA ASP A 406 -1.69 11.16 -26.65
C ASP A 406 -1.28 12.46 -25.93
N VAL A 407 -0.45 12.35 -24.87
CA VAL A 407 0.11 13.52 -24.17
C VAL A 407 0.99 14.36 -25.10
N ALA A 408 1.80 13.73 -25.95
CA ALA A 408 2.65 14.44 -26.90
C ALA A 408 1.84 15.19 -27.96
N ASP A 409 0.72 14.62 -28.39
CA ASP A 409 -0.18 15.18 -29.39
C ASP A 409 -1.17 16.18 -28.80
N GLY A 410 -1.25 16.32 -27.46
CA GLY A 410 -2.19 17.18 -26.76
C GLY A 410 -3.65 16.72 -26.90
N ARG A 411 -3.86 15.43 -27.19
CA ARG A 411 -5.19 14.89 -27.45
C ARG A 411 -5.33 13.43 -27.05
N VAL A 412 -6.25 13.16 -26.15
CA VAL A 412 -6.64 11.80 -25.76
C VAL A 412 -7.41 11.15 -26.92
N ARG A 413 -6.94 10.00 -27.34
CA ARG A 413 -7.59 9.17 -28.36
C ARG A 413 -7.79 7.73 -27.86
N ALA A 414 -7.28 7.41 -26.69
CA ALA A 414 -7.33 6.07 -26.14
C ALA A 414 -8.73 5.71 -25.59
N PHE A 415 -9.54 6.70 -25.27
CA PHE A 415 -10.94 6.53 -24.85
C PHE A 415 -11.77 7.74 -25.28
N ASP A 416 -13.09 7.56 -25.29
CA ASP A 416 -14.07 8.56 -25.71
C ASP A 416 -14.95 8.93 -24.49
N LEU A 417 -14.83 10.16 -23.99
CA LEU A 417 -15.64 10.68 -22.87
C LEU A 417 -17.11 10.71 -23.22
N GLY A 418 -17.46 11.02 -24.47
CA GLY A 418 -18.85 11.05 -24.92
C GLY A 418 -19.57 9.72 -24.76
N SER A 419 -18.83 8.60 -24.85
CA SER A 419 -19.40 7.27 -24.61
C SER A 419 -19.85 7.03 -23.18
N PHE A 420 -19.39 7.84 -22.23
CA PHE A 420 -19.79 7.85 -20.81
C PHE A 420 -20.84 8.94 -20.50
N GLY A 421 -21.23 9.76 -21.49
CA GLY A 421 -22.09 10.90 -21.27
C GLY A 421 -21.41 12.06 -20.52
N VAL A 422 -20.07 12.11 -20.56
CA VAL A 422 -19.25 13.15 -19.91
C VAL A 422 -18.79 14.15 -20.96
N GLU A 423 -18.97 15.44 -20.73
CA GLU A 423 -18.58 16.53 -21.62
C GLU A 423 -17.11 16.93 -21.40
N SER A 424 -16.70 16.99 -20.14
CA SER A 424 -15.32 17.21 -19.77
C SER A 424 -15.03 16.63 -18.39
N VAL A 425 -13.75 16.39 -18.13
CA VAL A 425 -13.26 16.03 -16.82
C VAL A 425 -11.95 16.77 -16.55
N THR A 426 -11.90 17.45 -15.43
CA THR A 426 -10.70 18.13 -14.94
C THR A 426 -10.16 17.38 -13.74
N ALA A 427 -8.87 17.04 -13.76
CA ALA A 427 -8.16 16.44 -12.62
C ALA A 427 -7.11 17.43 -12.12
N CYS A 428 -7.11 17.70 -10.81
CA CYS A 428 -6.13 18.52 -10.12
C CYS A 428 -5.42 17.71 -9.06
N GLY A 429 -4.12 17.89 -8.88
CA GLY A 429 -3.34 17.17 -7.87
C GLY A 429 -1.90 17.58 -7.77
N VAL A 430 -1.24 17.07 -6.72
CA VAL A 430 0.20 17.20 -6.57
C VAL A 430 0.90 16.20 -7.48
N VAL A 431 1.77 16.70 -8.31
CA VAL A 431 2.56 15.89 -9.25
C VAL A 431 4.06 16.12 -9.02
N ASN A 432 4.86 15.13 -9.41
CA ASN A 432 6.29 15.22 -9.40
C ASN A 432 6.80 15.50 -10.82
N VAL A 433 7.35 16.69 -11.03
CA VAL A 433 7.97 17.08 -12.31
C VAL A 433 9.47 16.78 -12.22
N PRO A 434 10.01 15.88 -13.05
CA PRO A 434 11.44 15.57 -13.02
C PRO A 434 12.25 16.74 -13.60
N ARG A 435 13.18 17.28 -12.83
CA ARG A 435 14.15 18.30 -13.28
C ARG A 435 15.55 17.71 -13.27
N LYS A 436 16.27 17.96 -14.35
CA LYS A 436 17.67 17.59 -14.43
C LYS A 436 18.53 18.71 -13.88
N GLU A 437 19.15 18.50 -12.73
CA GLU A 437 20.11 19.40 -12.16
C GLU A 437 21.51 18.78 -12.22
N LYS A 438 22.36 19.29 -13.14
CA LYS A 438 23.67 18.71 -13.47
C LYS A 438 23.53 17.24 -13.93
N ASP A 439 24.00 16.29 -13.13
CA ASP A 439 23.95 14.85 -13.43
C ASP A 439 22.90 14.09 -12.61
N LYS A 440 22.04 14.81 -11.87
CA LYS A 440 20.97 14.23 -11.04
C LYS A 440 19.60 14.64 -11.56
N VAL A 441 18.63 13.74 -11.39
CA VAL A 441 17.21 14.07 -11.59
C VAL A 441 16.62 14.34 -10.22
N GLU A 442 16.21 15.57 -9.99
CA GLU A 442 15.43 15.97 -8.83
C GLU A 442 13.95 15.99 -9.20
N LEU A 443 13.08 15.71 -8.23
CA LEU A 443 11.63 15.76 -8.40
C LEU A 443 11.12 17.05 -7.77
N ASP A 444 10.55 17.91 -8.59
CA ASP A 444 9.91 19.15 -8.16
C ASP A 444 8.42 18.89 -7.93
N GLU A 445 7.95 19.09 -6.71
CA GLU A 445 6.52 18.94 -6.39
C GLU A 445 5.76 20.18 -6.85
N ARG A 446 4.75 20.00 -7.70
CA ARG A 446 3.93 21.07 -8.28
C ARG A 446 2.45 20.78 -8.12
N LEU A 447 1.65 21.82 -8.00
CA LEU A 447 0.21 21.72 -8.25
C LEU A 447 -0.01 21.69 -9.76
N ALA A 448 -0.80 20.74 -10.23
CA ALA A 448 -1.10 20.61 -11.65
C ALA A 448 -2.56 20.32 -11.88
N MET A 449 -3.08 20.85 -13.00
CA MET A 449 -4.43 20.66 -13.45
C MET A 449 -4.43 20.18 -14.91
N LEU A 450 -5.31 19.23 -15.23
CA LEU A 450 -5.52 18.72 -16.58
C LEU A 450 -7.02 18.63 -16.85
N THR A 451 -7.48 19.36 -17.84
CA THR A 451 -8.84 19.22 -18.40
C THR A 451 -8.81 18.40 -19.68
N ILE A 452 -9.69 17.42 -19.78
CA ILE A 452 -9.91 16.62 -20.99
C ILE A 452 -11.35 16.85 -21.45
N GLY A 453 -11.51 17.40 -22.64
CA GLY A 453 -12.82 17.62 -23.26
C GLY A 453 -13.37 16.38 -23.98
N VAL A 454 -14.65 16.40 -24.33
CA VAL A 454 -15.34 15.31 -25.05
C VAL A 454 -14.69 14.99 -26.39
N ASP A 455 -14.05 15.97 -27.04
CA ASP A 455 -13.29 15.77 -28.27
C ASP A 455 -11.89 15.19 -28.03
N GLY A 456 -11.52 14.96 -26.78
CA GLY A 456 -10.23 14.48 -26.34
C GLY A 456 -9.15 15.55 -26.20
N ALA A 457 -9.42 16.82 -26.53
CA ALA A 457 -8.46 17.90 -26.32
C ALA A 457 -8.03 17.98 -24.86
N MET A 458 -6.73 18.22 -24.64
CA MET A 458 -6.14 18.34 -23.32
C MET A 458 -5.69 19.77 -23.08
N ASP A 459 -6.06 20.32 -21.94
CA ASP A 459 -5.52 21.57 -21.41
C ASP A 459 -4.81 21.27 -20.08
N TYR A 460 -3.51 21.52 -20.02
CA TYR A 460 -2.66 21.20 -18.88
C TYR A 460 -1.92 22.43 -18.40
N ALA A 461 -1.96 22.67 -17.09
CA ALA A 461 -1.19 23.70 -16.43
C ALA A 461 -0.57 23.15 -15.14
N SER A 462 0.58 23.68 -14.74
CA SER A 462 1.20 23.42 -13.44
C SER A 462 1.94 24.64 -12.93
N HIS A 463 2.04 24.77 -11.61
CA HIS A 463 2.82 25.81 -10.96
C HIS A 463 3.47 25.31 -9.65
N PRO A 464 4.52 25.96 -9.14
CA PRO A 464 5.12 25.62 -7.85
C PRO A 464 4.10 25.72 -6.72
N ILE A 465 4.17 24.79 -5.77
CA ILE A 465 3.26 24.79 -4.59
C ILE A 465 3.43 26.06 -3.75
N GLU A 466 4.66 26.62 -3.72
CA GLU A 466 4.99 27.83 -2.99
C GLU A 466 4.24 29.07 -3.49
N ASP A 467 3.81 29.08 -4.75
CA ASP A 467 3.02 30.16 -5.34
C ASP A 467 1.57 30.17 -4.84
N GLY A 468 1.17 29.10 -4.15
CA GLY A 468 -0.21 28.90 -3.67
C GLY A 468 -1.17 28.45 -4.78
N PRO A 469 -2.46 28.24 -4.44
CA PRO A 469 -3.46 27.80 -5.40
C PRO A 469 -3.85 28.93 -6.35
N VAL A 470 -4.11 28.58 -7.61
CA VAL A 470 -4.59 29.54 -8.64
C VAL A 470 -6.09 29.47 -8.83
N ASP A 471 -6.75 28.39 -8.38
CA ASP A 471 -8.20 28.23 -8.45
C ASP A 471 -8.78 27.43 -7.24
N GLU A 472 -10.13 27.27 -7.26
CA GLU A 472 -10.86 26.61 -6.19
C GLU A 472 -10.51 25.12 -6.06
N MET A 473 -10.27 24.43 -7.17
CA MET A 473 -9.90 23.02 -7.17
C MET A 473 -8.53 22.81 -6.50
N GLU A 474 -7.58 23.67 -6.79
CA GLU A 474 -6.24 23.61 -6.17
C GLU A 474 -6.32 23.96 -4.68
N LEU A 475 -7.21 24.91 -4.31
CA LEU A 475 -7.43 25.29 -2.91
C LEU A 475 -7.94 24.11 -2.08
N GLU A 476 -8.82 23.28 -2.64
CA GLU A 476 -9.36 22.10 -1.96
C GLU A 476 -8.32 20.99 -1.71
N LEU A 477 -7.20 20.98 -2.44
CA LEU A 477 -6.06 20.12 -2.12
C LEU A 477 -5.27 20.61 -0.90
N LEU A 478 -5.35 21.91 -0.59
CA LEU A 478 -4.78 22.52 0.60
C LEU A 478 -5.80 22.41 1.72
N THR A 479 -5.77 21.31 2.47
CA THR A 479 -6.78 21.02 3.50
C THR A 479 -6.74 21.99 4.68
N ALA A 480 -7.83 21.95 5.48
CA ALA A 480 -8.08 22.84 6.62
C ALA A 480 -6.95 22.92 7.68
N GLU A 481 -6.07 21.95 7.74
CA GLU A 481 -4.91 21.94 8.65
C GLU A 481 -3.65 22.63 8.07
N GLY A 482 -3.77 23.28 6.91
CA GLY A 482 -2.63 23.95 6.24
C GLY A 482 -1.58 22.99 5.68
N LYS A 483 -1.93 21.72 5.50
CA LYS A 483 -1.09 20.70 4.88
C LYS A 483 -1.63 20.30 3.53
N LEU A 484 -0.72 20.19 2.56
CA LEU A 484 -1.03 19.67 1.25
C LEU A 484 -1.34 18.18 1.32
N ASP A 485 -2.52 17.79 0.87
CA ASP A 485 -2.90 16.38 0.78
C ASP A 485 -2.32 15.77 -0.51
N LYS A 486 -1.16 15.13 -0.37
CA LYS A 486 -0.43 14.50 -1.49
C LYS A 486 -1.07 13.20 -1.98
N ASP A 487 -1.94 12.60 -1.17
CA ASP A 487 -2.59 11.32 -1.46
C ASP A 487 -4.01 11.51 -2.03
N ALA A 488 -4.37 12.74 -2.38
CA ALA A 488 -5.65 13.09 -2.95
C ALA A 488 -5.53 13.72 -4.34
N TYR A 489 -6.59 13.58 -5.12
CA TYR A 489 -6.83 14.32 -6.35
C TYR A 489 -8.22 14.92 -6.31
N ILE A 490 -8.38 16.11 -6.87
CA ILE A 490 -9.68 16.72 -7.08
C ILE A 490 -10.08 16.50 -8.53
N SER A 491 -11.33 16.12 -8.75
CA SER A 491 -11.88 15.93 -10.07
C SER A 491 -13.17 16.74 -10.21
N ASP A 492 -13.28 17.52 -11.28
CA ASP A 492 -14.53 18.11 -11.75
C ASP A 492 -15.04 17.30 -12.94
N VAL A 493 -16.23 16.74 -12.80
CA VAL A 493 -16.89 15.94 -13.85
C VAL A 493 -18.10 16.71 -14.36
N GLN A 494 -18.05 17.07 -15.63
CA GLN A 494 -19.15 17.75 -16.32
C GLN A 494 -19.90 16.77 -17.22
N ALA A 495 -21.19 16.59 -16.97
CA ALA A 495 -22.03 15.63 -17.68
C ALA A 495 -23.40 16.23 -17.98
N SER A 496 -23.62 16.81 -19.20
CA SER A 496 -24.80 17.55 -19.57
C SER A 496 -25.04 18.75 -18.62
N GLU A 497 -26.20 18.94 -18.09
CA GLU A 497 -26.48 20.04 -17.17
C GLU A 497 -26.05 19.78 -15.71
N ARG A 498 -25.30 18.70 -15.47
CA ARG A 498 -24.87 18.28 -14.14
C ARG A 498 -23.35 18.39 -13.99
N SER A 499 -22.92 18.78 -12.82
CA SER A 499 -21.50 18.81 -12.47
C SER A 499 -21.25 18.24 -11.08
N MET A 500 -20.05 17.73 -10.86
CA MET A 500 -19.59 17.26 -9.56
C MET A 500 -18.13 17.64 -9.34
N LEU A 501 -17.86 18.34 -8.26
CA LEU A 501 -16.53 18.49 -7.72
C LEU A 501 -16.29 17.38 -6.67
N ALA A 502 -15.28 16.55 -6.87
CA ALA A 502 -15.02 15.40 -6.02
C ALA A 502 -13.55 15.27 -5.65
N ARG A 503 -13.30 14.88 -4.40
CA ARG A 503 -11.97 14.47 -3.94
C ARG A 503 -11.84 12.95 -4.00
N VAL A 504 -10.80 12.47 -4.68
CA VAL A 504 -10.45 11.04 -4.72
C VAL A 504 -9.22 10.81 -3.86
N ARG A 505 -9.32 9.93 -2.84
CA ARG A 505 -8.25 9.68 -1.87
C ARG A 505 -7.93 8.19 -1.74
N ASP A 506 -6.69 7.91 -1.35
CA ASP A 506 -6.33 6.60 -0.79
C ASP A 506 -6.87 6.53 0.65
N THR A 507 -7.66 5.51 0.95
CA THR A 507 -8.24 5.35 2.29
C THR A 507 -7.32 4.62 3.26
N GLY A 508 -6.18 4.09 2.78
CA GLY A 508 -5.38 3.14 3.55
C GLY A 508 -6.05 1.78 3.76
N LEU A 509 -7.34 1.65 3.42
CA LEU A 509 -8.08 0.41 3.58
C LEU A 509 -7.69 -0.63 2.54
N THR A 510 -7.83 -1.89 2.95
CA THR A 510 -7.75 -3.05 2.07
C THR A 510 -8.96 -3.94 2.24
N THR A 511 -9.39 -4.61 1.18
CA THR A 511 -10.52 -5.55 1.25
C THR A 511 -10.06 -6.94 1.67
N PHE A 512 -10.96 -7.66 2.35
CA PHE A 512 -10.84 -9.09 2.65
C PHE A 512 -11.99 -9.85 1.96
N SER A 513 -11.78 -11.16 1.72
CA SER A 513 -12.89 -11.97 1.24
C SER A 513 -13.98 -12.09 2.29
N ASN A 514 -15.23 -12.19 1.87
CA ASN A 514 -16.38 -12.39 2.72
C ASN A 514 -16.18 -13.61 3.58
N ASN A 515 -15.93 -14.34 4.09
CA ASN A 515 -15.61 -15.56 4.83
C ASN A 515 -14.11 -15.72 5.14
N PHE A 516 -13.35 -14.61 5.10
CA PHE A 516 -11.91 -14.66 5.34
C PHE A 516 -11.55 -15.42 6.62
N VAL A 517 -12.15 -15.09 7.75
CA VAL A 517 -11.89 -15.74 9.05
C VAL A 517 -12.22 -17.23 9.00
N THR A 518 -13.39 -17.58 8.48
CA THR A 518 -13.83 -18.98 8.35
C THR A 518 -12.93 -19.77 7.42
N LEU A 519 -12.60 -19.21 6.25
CA LEU A 519 -11.77 -19.89 5.26
C LEU A 519 -10.34 -20.12 5.75
N VAL A 520 -9.74 -19.15 6.44
CA VAL A 520 -8.39 -19.29 7.02
C VAL A 520 -8.41 -20.33 8.13
N ARG A 521 -9.40 -20.31 9.02
CA ARG A 521 -9.60 -21.33 10.06
C ARG A 521 -9.71 -22.74 9.46
N ASP A 522 -10.59 -22.92 8.50
CA ASP A 522 -10.83 -24.22 7.88
C ASP A 522 -9.58 -24.74 7.17
N TYR A 523 -8.83 -23.85 6.52
CA TYR A 523 -7.56 -24.22 5.90
C TYR A 523 -6.51 -24.63 6.93
N GLN A 524 -6.38 -23.91 8.04
CA GLN A 524 -5.46 -24.24 9.13
C GLN A 524 -5.81 -25.59 9.79
N LEU A 525 -7.10 -25.87 9.99
CA LEU A 525 -7.57 -27.12 10.62
C LEU A 525 -7.40 -28.33 9.70
N THR A 526 -7.68 -28.19 8.42
CA THR A 526 -7.73 -29.32 7.48
C THR A 526 -6.46 -29.53 6.69
N GLY A 527 -5.71 -28.47 6.42
CA GLY A 527 -4.48 -28.48 5.60
C GLY A 527 -4.67 -28.97 4.16
N LYS A 528 -5.90 -29.19 3.71
CA LYS A 528 -6.19 -29.86 2.44
C LYS A 528 -6.13 -28.91 1.25
N ALA A 529 -5.45 -29.34 0.20
CA ALA A 529 -5.35 -28.60 -1.07
C ALA A 529 -6.70 -28.32 -1.75
N GLY A 530 -7.75 -29.11 -1.48
CA GLY A 530 -9.10 -28.90 -2.01
C GLY A 530 -9.72 -27.57 -1.56
N ARG A 531 -9.53 -27.20 -0.30
CA ARG A 531 -10.00 -25.93 0.25
C ARG A 531 -9.33 -24.69 -0.38
N LYS A 532 -8.10 -24.85 -0.88
CA LYS A 532 -7.42 -23.82 -1.65
C LYS A 532 -8.23 -23.39 -2.88
N LYS A 533 -8.80 -24.36 -3.61
CA LYS A 533 -9.62 -24.09 -4.79
C LYS A 533 -10.90 -23.36 -4.42
N GLU A 534 -11.60 -23.81 -3.40
CA GLU A 534 -12.84 -23.19 -2.89
C GLU A 534 -12.60 -21.74 -2.44
N PHE A 535 -11.52 -21.49 -1.71
CA PHE A 535 -11.14 -20.14 -1.31
C PHE A 535 -10.95 -19.23 -2.52
N PHE A 536 -10.15 -19.65 -3.50
CA PHE A 536 -9.90 -18.85 -4.69
C PHE A 536 -11.14 -18.70 -5.58
N GLU A 537 -12.00 -19.70 -5.66
CA GLU A 537 -13.26 -19.60 -6.40
C GLU A 537 -14.22 -18.62 -5.74
N SER A 538 -14.38 -18.67 -4.41
CA SER A 538 -15.21 -17.70 -3.68
C SER A 538 -14.68 -16.27 -3.80
N PHE A 539 -13.38 -16.10 -3.84
CA PHE A 539 -12.73 -14.80 -4.03
C PHE A 539 -12.88 -14.33 -5.49
N ASN A 540 -12.60 -15.19 -6.46
CA ASN A 540 -12.62 -14.89 -7.90
C ASN A 540 -14.02 -14.58 -8.41
N SER A 541 -15.03 -15.32 -8.01
CA SER A 541 -16.41 -15.10 -8.45
C SER A 541 -16.96 -13.73 -8.02
N SER A 542 -16.34 -13.12 -7.01
CA SER A 542 -16.83 -11.93 -6.35
C SER A 542 -16.07 -10.65 -6.74
N TYR A 543 -14.87 -10.74 -7.34
CA TYR A 543 -13.96 -9.60 -7.40
C TYR A 543 -13.31 -9.33 -8.76
N TYR A 544 -13.84 -9.89 -9.85
CA TYR A 544 -13.38 -9.54 -11.19
C TYR A 544 -14.12 -8.31 -11.68
N GLY A 545 -13.64 -7.14 -11.30
CA GLY A 545 -14.27 -5.88 -11.66
C GLY A 545 -14.05 -4.79 -10.61
N ILE A 546 -14.79 -3.72 -10.73
CA ILE A 546 -14.79 -2.63 -9.76
C ILE A 546 -16.00 -2.80 -8.86
N GLY A 547 -15.76 -2.98 -7.57
CA GLY A 547 -16.82 -2.99 -6.56
C GLY A 547 -16.89 -1.66 -5.84
N THR A 548 -18.10 -1.26 -5.42
CA THR A 548 -18.31 -0.05 -4.62
C THR A 548 -19.10 -0.36 -3.36
N PHE A 549 -18.90 0.44 -2.33
CA PHE A 549 -19.67 0.46 -1.09
C PHE A 549 -19.64 1.87 -0.49
N GLU A 550 -20.56 2.14 0.46
CA GLU A 550 -20.59 3.41 1.18
C GLU A 550 -19.92 3.28 2.55
N ARG A 551 -19.05 4.25 2.89
CA ARG A 551 -18.46 4.40 4.22
C ARG A 551 -18.60 5.85 4.67
N ALA A 552 -19.32 6.06 5.77
CA ALA A 552 -19.54 7.40 6.34
C ALA A 552 -20.02 8.46 5.33
N GLY A 553 -20.91 8.08 4.43
CA GLY A 553 -21.46 8.98 3.40
C GLY A 553 -20.56 9.19 2.18
N THR A 554 -19.44 8.48 2.11
CA THR A 554 -18.48 8.57 1.01
C THR A 554 -18.49 7.29 0.18
N THR A 555 -18.53 7.42 -1.15
CA THR A 555 -18.45 6.27 -2.06
C THR A 555 -17.02 5.73 -2.09
N CYS A 556 -16.86 4.50 -1.63
CA CYS A 556 -15.59 3.77 -1.72
C CYS A 556 -15.60 2.80 -2.89
N TYR A 557 -14.44 2.64 -3.56
CA TYR A 557 -14.28 1.67 -4.63
C TYR A 557 -12.98 0.87 -4.50
N PHE A 558 -12.98 -0.33 -5.08
CA PHE A 558 -11.80 -1.19 -5.18
C PHE A 558 -11.83 -1.94 -6.50
N VAL A 559 -10.66 -2.31 -7.01
CA VAL A 559 -10.54 -3.04 -8.27
C VAL A 559 -10.08 -4.46 -7.97
N GLY A 560 -11.00 -5.41 -8.10
CA GLY A 560 -10.70 -6.83 -7.99
C GLY A 560 -9.90 -7.29 -9.20
N VAL A 561 -8.73 -7.90 -8.95
CA VAL A 561 -7.86 -8.41 -10.01
C VAL A 561 -7.86 -9.93 -9.97
N ASN A 562 -8.38 -10.55 -11.02
CA ASN A 562 -8.18 -11.97 -11.26
C ASN A 562 -7.02 -12.16 -12.24
N ASN A 563 -5.81 -12.28 -11.75
CA ASN A 563 -4.64 -12.53 -12.59
C ASN A 563 -4.51 -13.99 -13.04
N GLY A 564 -5.50 -14.83 -12.75
CA GLY A 564 -5.47 -16.25 -13.09
C GLY A 564 -4.36 -17.04 -12.38
N THR A 565 -3.52 -16.40 -11.59
CA THR A 565 -2.54 -17.06 -10.74
C THR A 565 -3.09 -17.22 -9.34
N LYS A 566 -3.09 -18.43 -8.84
CA LYS A 566 -3.64 -18.81 -7.53
C LYS A 566 -3.01 -18.09 -6.35
N GLU A 567 -1.95 -17.34 -6.59
CA GLU A 567 -1.16 -16.68 -5.56
C GLU A 567 -1.46 -15.18 -5.46
N ASP A 568 -1.94 -14.57 -6.54
CA ASP A 568 -2.22 -13.13 -6.59
C ASP A 568 -3.59 -12.76 -6.00
N VAL A 569 -4.49 -13.73 -5.91
CA VAL A 569 -5.83 -13.58 -5.30
C VAL A 569 -5.75 -13.28 -3.78
N ALA A 570 -4.63 -13.63 -3.17
CA ALA A 570 -4.39 -13.36 -1.76
C ALA A 570 -3.82 -11.96 -1.47
N THR A 571 -3.59 -11.16 -2.51
CA THR A 571 -3.08 -9.80 -2.38
C THR A 571 -4.18 -8.90 -1.82
N ALA A 572 -3.84 -8.06 -0.87
CA ALA A 572 -4.74 -7.03 -0.37
C ALA A 572 -5.13 -6.09 -1.52
N ILE A 573 -6.42 -5.77 -1.62
CA ILE A 573 -6.95 -4.88 -2.64
C ILE A 573 -7.18 -3.54 -1.97
N HIS A 574 -6.45 -2.52 -2.39
CA HIS A 574 -6.59 -1.16 -1.86
C HIS A 574 -7.93 -0.56 -2.22
N VAL A 575 -8.48 0.17 -1.27
CA VAL A 575 -9.74 0.90 -1.39
C VAL A 575 -9.44 2.38 -1.53
N ARG A 576 -10.15 3.05 -2.44
CA ARG A 576 -10.16 4.50 -2.56
C ARG A 576 -11.55 5.05 -2.28
N SER A 577 -11.61 6.28 -1.82
CA SER A 577 -12.85 7.01 -1.62
C SER A 577 -13.04 8.08 -2.68
N ILE A 578 -14.30 8.34 -3.00
CA ILE A 578 -14.76 9.48 -3.79
C ILE A 578 -15.65 10.30 -2.87
N GLU A 579 -15.12 11.40 -2.37
CA GLU A 579 -15.83 12.35 -1.53
C GLU A 579 -16.39 13.46 -2.42
N MET A 580 -17.69 13.65 -2.42
CA MET A 580 -18.34 14.73 -3.12
C MET A 580 -18.12 16.04 -2.33
N LEU A 581 -17.53 17.04 -2.97
CA LEU A 581 -17.28 18.36 -2.38
C LEU A 581 -18.40 19.33 -2.74
N ASP A 582 -18.87 19.29 -4.00
CA ASP A 582 -19.96 20.12 -4.51
C ASP A 582 -20.65 19.45 -5.71
N GLY A 583 -21.87 19.90 -6.03
CA GLY A 583 -22.65 19.49 -7.18
C GLY A 583 -23.50 18.24 -6.96
N GLU A 584 -23.87 17.57 -8.06
CA GLU A 584 -24.65 16.34 -8.03
C GLU A 584 -23.73 15.11 -7.92
N ASP A 585 -24.21 14.04 -7.26
CA ASP A 585 -23.44 12.80 -7.15
C ASP A 585 -23.28 12.10 -8.51
N LEU A 586 -22.12 12.28 -9.12
CA LEU A 586 -21.66 11.59 -10.32
C LEU A 586 -20.56 10.56 -10.02
N SER A 587 -20.48 10.07 -8.77
CA SER A 587 -19.47 9.10 -8.34
C SER A 587 -19.45 7.85 -9.23
N GLU A 588 -20.60 7.41 -9.74
CA GLU A 588 -20.67 6.28 -10.67
C GLU A 588 -19.94 6.54 -11.99
N LEU A 589 -20.04 7.76 -12.55
CA LEU A 589 -19.33 8.15 -13.76
C LEU A 589 -17.82 8.16 -13.50
N LEU A 590 -17.40 8.69 -12.36
CA LEU A 590 -15.99 8.71 -11.97
C LEU A 590 -15.43 7.29 -11.79
N VAL A 591 -16.21 6.37 -11.19
CA VAL A 591 -15.85 4.94 -11.10
C VAL A 591 -15.76 4.29 -12.49
N GLN A 592 -16.61 4.65 -13.44
CA GLN A 592 -16.49 4.16 -14.81
C GLN A 592 -15.17 4.63 -15.47
N LEU A 593 -14.69 5.84 -15.19
CA LEU A 593 -13.39 6.31 -15.66
C LEU A 593 -12.20 5.53 -15.03
N VAL A 594 -12.37 4.91 -13.87
CA VAL A 594 -11.40 3.93 -13.32
C VAL A 594 -11.37 2.66 -14.18
N ASN A 595 -12.49 2.29 -14.78
CA ASN A 595 -12.62 1.07 -15.59
C ASN A 595 -11.99 1.17 -16.98
N VAL A 596 -11.66 2.36 -17.44
CA VAL A 596 -10.94 2.53 -18.71
C VAL A 596 -9.59 1.82 -18.61
N GLY A 597 -9.43 0.73 -19.32
CA GLY A 597 -8.38 -0.28 -19.17
C GLY A 597 -6.92 0.17 -19.39
N LEU A 598 -6.62 1.47 -19.30
CA LEU A 598 -5.29 2.07 -19.51
C LEU A 598 -4.33 1.94 -18.32
N SER A 599 -4.81 1.57 -17.14
CA SER A 599 -3.95 1.36 -15.99
C SER A 599 -3.35 -0.05 -16.00
N ARG A 600 -2.17 -0.25 -15.40
CA ARG A 600 -1.51 -1.55 -15.33
C ARG A 600 -2.42 -2.61 -14.71
N TYR A 601 -2.64 -3.72 -15.40
CA TYR A 601 -3.20 -4.92 -14.78
C TYR A 601 -2.29 -5.33 -13.60
N GLY A 602 -2.88 -5.51 -12.43
CA GLY A 602 -2.15 -5.93 -11.23
C GLY A 602 -1.62 -4.81 -10.33
N ALA A 603 -1.85 -3.54 -10.66
CA ALA A 603 -1.67 -2.49 -9.68
C ALA A 603 -2.78 -2.60 -8.62
N PRO A 604 -2.43 -2.69 -7.32
CA PRO A 604 -3.42 -2.86 -6.26
C PRO A 604 -4.34 -1.63 -6.08
N SER A 605 -4.03 -0.53 -6.75
CA SER A 605 -4.81 0.71 -6.72
C SER A 605 -4.90 1.33 -8.10
N ARG A 606 -6.10 1.69 -8.51
CA ARG A 606 -6.35 2.40 -9.77
C ARG A 606 -6.97 3.74 -9.47
N TRP A 607 -6.38 4.77 -10.06
CA TRP A 607 -6.97 6.10 -10.11
C TRP A 607 -7.88 6.22 -11.34
N PRO A 608 -8.82 7.17 -11.35
CA PRO A 608 -9.52 7.56 -12.57
C PRO A 608 -8.52 7.91 -13.67
N ILE A 609 -8.87 7.60 -14.93
CA ILE A 609 -7.92 7.73 -16.05
C ILE A 609 -7.37 9.15 -16.23
N PRO A 610 -8.10 10.26 -15.98
CA PRO A 610 -7.54 11.60 -16.10
C PRO A 610 -6.32 11.83 -15.21
N VAL A 611 -6.29 11.25 -14.00
CA VAL A 611 -5.14 11.33 -13.09
C VAL A 611 -3.89 10.69 -13.72
N LYS A 612 -4.03 9.61 -14.48
CA LYS A 612 -2.89 9.02 -15.21
C LYS A 612 -2.35 9.99 -16.24
N TYR A 613 -3.21 10.64 -17.01
CA TYR A 613 -2.79 11.63 -17.99
C TYR A 613 -2.16 12.86 -17.33
N LEU A 614 -2.70 13.32 -16.19
CA LEU A 614 -2.12 14.40 -15.40
C LEU A 614 -0.65 14.10 -15.04
N ASN A 615 -0.38 12.91 -14.51
CA ASN A 615 0.98 12.49 -14.15
C ASN A 615 1.91 12.34 -15.36
N GLU A 616 1.39 11.92 -16.51
CA GLU A 616 2.20 11.81 -17.73
C GLU A 616 2.49 13.18 -18.36
N CYS A 617 1.57 14.15 -18.24
CA CYS A 617 1.82 15.54 -18.63
C CYS A 617 2.93 16.15 -17.76
N ALA A 618 2.89 15.94 -16.44
CA ALA A 618 3.93 16.40 -15.53
C ALA A 618 5.30 15.80 -15.84
N ALA A 619 5.35 14.50 -16.11
CA ALA A 619 6.59 13.84 -16.50
C ALA A 619 7.17 14.42 -17.80
N ARG A 620 6.33 14.80 -18.76
CA ARG A 620 6.74 15.43 -20.01
C ARG A 620 7.17 16.88 -19.83
N GLU A 621 6.53 17.65 -18.95
CA GLU A 621 6.91 19.04 -18.63
C GLU A 621 8.37 19.12 -18.21
N GLY A 622 8.81 18.22 -17.33
CA GLY A 622 10.20 18.15 -16.88
C GLY A 622 11.20 17.88 -18.00
N ALA A 623 10.79 17.15 -19.04
CA ALA A 623 11.62 16.91 -20.20
C ALA A 623 11.78 18.15 -21.12
N VAL A 624 10.81 19.07 -21.10
CA VAL A 624 10.81 20.28 -21.96
C VAL A 624 11.48 21.48 -21.28
N GLY A 625 11.42 21.56 -19.95
CA GLY A 625 11.87 22.71 -19.17
C GLY A 625 13.37 23.07 -19.29
N ASP A 626 14.24 22.12 -19.61
CA ASP A 626 15.69 22.34 -19.73
C ASP A 626 16.14 23.00 -21.06
N GLY A 627 15.22 23.21 -22.02
CA GLY A 627 15.55 23.81 -23.34
C GLY A 627 15.31 25.31 -23.48
N GLY A 628 14.71 25.98 -22.50
CA GLY A 628 14.18 27.35 -22.61
C GLY A 628 15.05 28.51 -22.08
N GLY A 629 16.24 28.27 -21.57
CA GLY A 629 17.13 29.28 -20.97
C GLY A 629 18.28 29.75 -21.87
N GLY A 630 18.01 30.13 -23.11
CA GLY A 630 19.06 30.59 -24.05
C GLY A 630 18.56 31.63 -25.03
N LYS A 631 18.30 32.89 -24.56
CA LYS A 631 18.52 34.14 -25.31
C LYS A 631 18.85 35.26 -24.35
#